data_e6c262bca249b01d255703f409010cc6
#
_entry.id   e6c262bca249b01d255703f409010cc6
#
_cell.length_a   1.000
_cell.length_b   1.000
_cell.length_c   1.000
_cell.angle_alpha   90.00
_cell.angle_beta   90.00
_cell.angle_gamma   90.00
#
_symmetry.space_group_name_H-M   'P 1'
#
loop_
_entity.id
_entity.type
_entity.pdbx_description
1 polymer ?
#
loop_
_entity_poly.entity_id
_entity_poly.type
_entity_poly.pdbx_seq_one_letter_code
_entity_poly.pdbx_strand_id
1 'polypeptide(L)'
;VVVLLLLGLTLIQSYRQYFIAWAQDAKTYEAYNEGSVAIANYLISGKHNDTKYYIVMGGYEANPIQYLTHNKLEYKLLDEKQLKDLPLDQGKILVIVPAGNNHDAQLLDLKAKFPAGTISDIRSNINGKLLFSAFESK
;
A
#
# COMPACT_ATOMS: atom_id res chain seq x y z
N VAL A 1 -43.71 -22.49 11.10
CA VAL A 1 -43.20 -22.49 9.71
C VAL A 1 -42.87 -21.06 9.27
N VAL A 2 -43.82 -20.10 9.32
CA VAL A 2 -43.64 -18.72 8.85
C VAL A 2 -42.47 -18.00 9.53
N VAL A 3 -42.35 -18.14 10.84
CA VAL A 3 -41.26 -17.52 11.62
C VAL A 3 -39.88 -18.05 11.19
N LEU A 4 -39.75 -19.34 10.95
CA LEU A 4 -38.50 -19.95 10.47
C LEU A 4 -38.13 -19.48 9.06
N LEU A 5 -39.13 -19.29 8.19
CA LEU A 5 -38.90 -18.71 6.86
C LEU A 5 -38.40 -17.25 6.93
N LEU A 6 -39.04 -16.45 7.78
CA LEU A 6 -38.62 -15.06 7.97
C LEU A 6 -37.20 -14.96 8.55
N LEU A 7 -36.85 -15.80 9.53
CA LEU A 7 -35.49 -15.87 10.08
C LEU A 7 -34.47 -16.27 9.01
N GLY A 8 -34.79 -17.27 8.20
CA GLY A 8 -33.95 -17.71 7.11
C GLY A 8 -33.70 -16.61 6.08
N LEU A 9 -34.74 -15.89 5.66
CA LEU A 9 -34.63 -14.75 4.75
C LEU A 9 -33.78 -13.61 5.34
N THR A 10 -33.98 -13.29 6.60
CA THR A 10 -33.19 -12.26 7.29
C THR A 10 -31.72 -12.63 7.37
N LEU A 11 -31.39 -13.89 7.68
CA LEU A 11 -30.02 -14.38 7.69
C LEU A 11 -29.34 -14.29 6.32
N ILE A 12 -30.04 -14.72 5.26
CA ILE A 12 -29.53 -14.65 3.89
C ILE A 12 -29.31 -13.19 3.48
N GLN A 13 -30.26 -12.31 3.77
CA GLN A 13 -30.14 -10.88 3.44
C GLN A 13 -28.98 -10.22 4.21
N SER A 14 -28.86 -10.48 5.51
CA SER A 14 -27.75 -9.97 6.33
C SER A 14 -26.40 -10.49 5.82
N TYR A 15 -26.29 -11.77 5.50
CA TYR A 15 -25.09 -12.34 4.94
C TYR A 15 -24.69 -11.65 3.62
N ARG A 16 -25.63 -11.51 2.68
CA ARG A 16 -25.36 -10.84 1.41
C ARG A 16 -24.94 -9.38 1.60
N GLN A 17 -25.60 -8.67 2.51
CA GLN A 17 -25.31 -7.25 2.77
C GLN A 17 -23.94 -7.07 3.40
N TYR A 18 -23.58 -7.86 4.42
CA TYR A 18 -22.33 -7.69 5.15
C TYR A 18 -21.13 -8.36 4.48
N PHE A 19 -21.28 -9.56 3.94
CA PHE A 19 -20.15 -10.33 3.41
C PHE A 19 -19.98 -10.23 1.90
N ILE A 20 -20.97 -9.74 1.17
CA ILE A 20 -20.86 -9.59 -0.27
C ILE A 20 -20.90 -8.11 -0.64
N ALA A 21 -22.00 -7.41 -0.38
CA ALA A 21 -22.12 -6.02 -0.82
C ALA A 21 -21.14 -5.09 -0.12
N TRP A 22 -21.06 -5.14 1.22
CA TRP A 22 -20.17 -4.29 1.99
C TRP A 22 -18.69 -4.66 1.81
N ALA A 23 -18.36 -5.96 1.73
CA ALA A 23 -17.00 -6.40 1.49
C ALA A 23 -16.46 -6.06 0.09
N GLN A 24 -17.34 -5.75 -0.88
CA GLN A 24 -16.95 -5.32 -2.23
C GLN A 24 -17.10 -3.81 -2.46
N ASP A 25 -17.53 -3.07 -1.45
CA ASP A 25 -17.68 -1.61 -1.54
C ASP A 25 -16.29 -0.92 -1.49
N ALA A 26 -15.99 -0.13 -2.52
CA ALA A 26 -14.73 0.63 -2.61
C ALA A 26 -14.49 1.55 -1.40
N LYS A 27 -15.54 2.12 -0.80
CA LYS A 27 -15.42 2.94 0.42
C LYS A 27 -14.97 2.14 1.63
N THR A 28 -15.37 0.87 1.72
CA THR A 28 -14.91 -0.04 2.76
C THR A 28 -13.41 -0.23 2.67
N TYR A 29 -12.89 -0.50 1.47
CA TYR A 29 -11.44 -0.66 1.26
C TYR A 29 -10.64 0.60 1.58
N GLU A 30 -11.16 1.77 1.21
CA GLU A 30 -10.53 3.05 1.58
C GLU A 30 -10.50 3.25 3.10
N ALA A 31 -11.58 2.91 3.81
CA ALA A 31 -11.67 3.02 5.27
C ALA A 31 -10.71 2.07 6.01
N TYR A 32 -10.35 0.94 5.41
CA TYR A 32 -9.45 -0.07 6.00
C TYR A 32 -8.01 0.01 5.49
N ASN A 33 -7.57 1.18 4.99
CA ASN A 33 -6.18 1.41 4.56
C ASN A 33 -5.68 0.38 3.52
N GLU A 34 -6.47 0.14 2.46
CA GLU A 34 -6.11 -0.76 1.36
C GLU A 34 -4.67 -0.52 0.88
N GLY A 35 -4.25 0.76 0.80
CA GLY A 35 -2.90 1.14 0.39
C GLY A 35 -1.81 0.52 1.27
N SER A 36 -1.94 0.60 2.60
CA SER A 36 -0.95 0.04 3.53
C SER A 36 -0.91 -1.49 3.47
N VAL A 37 -2.07 -2.15 3.30
CA VAL A 37 -2.13 -3.60 3.11
C VAL A 37 -1.47 -4.02 1.80
N ALA A 38 -1.72 -3.28 0.72
CA ALA A 38 -1.11 -3.54 -0.58
C ALA A 38 0.42 -3.35 -0.54
N ILE A 39 0.91 -2.30 0.15
CA ILE A 39 2.35 -2.08 0.37
C ILE A 39 2.97 -3.25 1.13
N ALA A 40 2.36 -3.70 2.24
CA ALA A 40 2.86 -4.83 3.02
C ALA A 40 2.96 -6.10 2.16
N ASN A 41 1.91 -6.43 1.40
CA ASN A 41 1.88 -7.58 0.51
C ASN A 41 2.95 -7.48 -0.60
N TYR A 42 3.14 -6.29 -1.17
CA TYR A 42 4.17 -6.04 -2.18
C TYR A 42 5.57 -6.30 -1.61
N LEU A 43 5.85 -5.78 -0.43
CA LEU A 43 7.14 -5.97 0.25
C LEU A 43 7.39 -7.43 0.64
N ILE A 44 6.36 -8.17 1.09
CA ILE A 44 6.47 -9.58 1.44
C ILE A 44 6.70 -10.46 0.21
N SER A 45 6.03 -10.16 -0.89
CA SER A 45 6.14 -10.93 -2.15
C SER A 45 7.43 -10.65 -2.92
N GLY A 46 8.04 -9.48 -2.71
CA GLY A 46 9.28 -9.07 -3.35
C GLY A 46 10.49 -9.76 -2.72
N LYS A 47 11.13 -10.68 -3.46
CA LYS A 47 12.45 -11.22 -3.09
C LYS A 47 13.54 -10.28 -3.63
N HIS A 48 13.76 -9.17 -2.95
CA HIS A 48 14.83 -8.23 -3.32
C HIS A 48 16.03 -8.44 -2.40
N ASN A 49 16.91 -9.37 -2.74
CA ASN A 49 18.17 -9.56 -2.04
C ASN A 49 19.01 -8.27 -2.17
N ASP A 50 19.62 -7.83 -1.07
CA ASP A 50 20.49 -6.65 -0.97
C ASP A 50 19.83 -5.30 -1.32
N THR A 51 18.50 -5.20 -1.21
CA THR A 51 17.75 -3.97 -1.45
C THR A 51 17.35 -3.31 -0.16
N LYS A 52 17.63 -2.01 -0.02
CA LYS A 52 17.14 -1.20 1.12
C LYS A 52 15.75 -0.66 0.81
N TYR A 53 14.84 -0.85 1.75
CA TYR A 53 13.45 -0.44 1.60
C TYR A 53 13.20 0.89 2.29
N TYR A 54 12.57 1.80 1.57
CA TYR A 54 12.12 3.10 2.06
C TYR A 54 10.64 3.28 1.76
N ILE A 55 9.90 3.85 2.70
CA ILE A 55 8.47 4.14 2.53
C ILE A 55 8.22 5.59 2.89
N VAL A 56 7.67 6.36 1.97
CA VAL A 56 7.38 7.78 2.18
C VAL A 56 6.01 7.92 2.85
N MET A 57 5.98 7.80 4.19
CA MET A 57 4.71 7.94 4.93
C MET A 57 4.95 8.28 6.41
N GLY A 58 3.91 8.78 7.07
CA GLY A 58 3.92 9.02 8.52
C GLY A 58 3.94 7.73 9.33
N GLY A 59 4.52 7.80 10.54
CA GLY A 59 4.67 6.62 11.41
C GLY A 59 3.35 5.93 11.75
N TYR A 60 2.27 6.70 11.98
CA TYR A 60 0.96 6.14 12.31
C TYR A 60 0.35 5.34 11.13
N GLU A 61 0.51 5.84 9.90
CA GLU A 61 0.01 5.21 8.69
C GLU A 61 0.76 3.91 8.35
N ALA A 62 1.98 3.75 8.88
CA ALA A 62 2.80 2.57 8.68
C ALA A 62 2.45 1.39 9.62
N ASN A 63 1.63 1.60 10.66
CA ASN A 63 1.27 0.54 11.62
C ASN A 63 0.73 -0.73 10.97
N PRO A 64 -0.18 -0.69 9.96
CA PRO A 64 -0.64 -1.90 9.30
C PRO A 64 0.49 -2.64 8.57
N ILE A 65 1.44 -1.91 7.98
CA ILE A 65 2.60 -2.49 7.30
C ILE A 65 3.47 -3.23 8.30
N GLN A 66 3.79 -2.60 9.43
CA GLN A 66 4.59 -3.18 10.50
C GLN A 66 3.95 -4.46 11.05
N TYR A 67 2.63 -4.43 11.29
CA TYR A 67 1.88 -5.58 11.78
C TYR A 67 1.91 -6.75 10.78
N LEU A 68 1.61 -6.50 9.50
CA LEU A 68 1.52 -7.52 8.47
C LEU A 68 2.88 -8.12 8.10
N THR A 69 3.95 -7.34 8.16
CA THR A 69 5.31 -7.82 7.92
C THR A 69 5.90 -8.54 9.13
N HIS A 70 5.18 -8.61 10.25
CA HIS A 70 5.62 -9.22 11.51
C HIS A 70 6.98 -8.70 12.01
N ASN A 71 7.31 -7.44 11.74
CA ASN A 71 8.63 -6.84 12.02
C ASN A 71 9.83 -7.63 11.43
N LYS A 72 9.60 -8.50 10.44
CA LYS A 72 10.66 -9.31 9.82
C LYS A 72 11.35 -8.60 8.66
N LEU A 73 10.81 -7.50 8.21
CA LEU A 73 11.30 -6.74 7.07
C LEU A 73 11.84 -5.41 7.57
N GLU A 74 13.13 -5.17 7.32
CA GLU A 74 13.76 -3.89 7.66
C GLU A 74 13.43 -2.86 6.58
N TYR A 75 12.72 -1.79 6.96
CA TYR A 75 12.45 -0.64 6.12
C TYR A 75 12.61 0.65 6.93
N LYS A 76 12.88 1.75 6.24
CA LYS A 76 12.90 3.09 6.84
C LYS A 76 11.72 3.90 6.35
N LEU A 77 11.04 4.55 7.31
CA LEU A 77 10.05 5.58 6.98
C LEU A 77 10.79 6.87 6.65
N LEU A 78 10.36 7.55 5.61
CA LEU A 78 10.89 8.83 5.19
C LEU A 78 9.78 9.88 5.19
N ASP A 79 10.11 11.07 5.66
CA ASP A 79 9.34 12.27 5.36
C ASP A 79 9.80 12.91 4.02
N GLU A 80 9.09 13.95 3.58
CA GLU A 80 9.43 14.63 2.31
C GLU A 80 10.83 15.25 2.29
N LYS A 81 11.33 15.69 3.44
CA LYS A 81 12.69 16.28 3.56
C LYS A 81 13.74 15.19 3.45
N GLN A 82 13.53 14.10 4.18
CA GLN A 82 14.44 12.95 4.17
C GLN A 82 14.50 12.27 2.80
N LEU A 83 13.41 12.33 2.01
CA LEU A 83 13.41 11.84 0.63
C LEU A 83 14.40 12.62 -0.24
N LYS A 84 14.47 13.96 -0.06
CA LYS A 84 15.43 14.82 -0.77
C LYS A 84 16.86 14.57 -0.36
N ASP A 85 17.08 14.19 0.90
CA ASP A 85 18.41 13.95 1.49
C ASP A 85 18.87 12.48 1.34
N LEU A 86 18.12 11.62 0.65
CA LEU A 86 18.52 10.23 0.39
C LEU A 86 19.93 10.19 -0.26
N PRO A 87 20.92 9.49 0.34
CA PRO A 87 22.26 9.40 -0.23
C PRO A 87 22.27 8.61 -1.53
N LEU A 88 23.08 9.06 -2.51
CA LEU A 88 23.23 8.43 -3.83
C LEU A 88 24.01 7.11 -3.77
N ASP A 89 24.77 6.87 -2.69
CA ASP A 89 25.73 5.76 -2.56
C ASP A 89 25.16 4.60 -1.70
N GLN A 90 23.91 4.23 -1.91
CA GLN A 90 23.25 3.21 -1.07
C GLN A 90 23.10 1.83 -1.72
N GLY A 91 23.59 1.62 -2.91
CA GLY A 91 23.31 0.39 -3.68
C GLY A 91 21.86 0.36 -4.20
N LYS A 92 21.29 -0.82 -4.31
CA LYS A 92 19.88 -0.95 -4.75
C LYS A 92 18.92 -0.45 -3.68
N ILE A 93 18.05 0.47 -4.04
CA ILE A 93 16.99 0.96 -3.16
C ILE A 93 15.63 0.75 -3.82
N LEU A 94 14.64 0.44 -2.99
CA LEU A 94 13.23 0.45 -3.34
C LEU A 94 12.53 1.51 -2.49
N VAL A 95 11.97 2.51 -3.12
CA VAL A 95 11.21 3.58 -2.46
C VAL A 95 9.74 3.42 -2.80
N ILE A 96 8.91 3.21 -1.78
CA ILE A 96 7.46 3.17 -1.91
C ILE A 96 6.91 4.58 -1.69
N VAL A 97 6.20 5.09 -2.69
CA VAL A 97 5.53 6.40 -2.66
C VAL A 97 4.02 6.18 -2.68
N PRO A 98 3.31 6.31 -1.55
CA PRO A 98 1.86 6.18 -1.49
C PRO A 98 1.16 7.21 -2.37
N ALA A 99 0.00 6.85 -2.92
CA ALA A 99 -0.83 7.79 -3.66
C ALA A 99 -1.32 8.92 -2.73
N GLY A 100 -1.18 10.17 -3.16
CA GLY A 100 -1.55 11.35 -2.38
C GLY A 100 -1.23 12.65 -3.11
N ASN A 101 -1.41 13.78 -2.43
CA ASN A 101 -1.29 15.10 -3.05
C ASN A 101 0.12 15.40 -3.61
N ASN A 102 1.18 14.84 -3.02
CA ASN A 102 2.57 15.12 -3.41
C ASN A 102 3.22 13.95 -4.16
N HIS A 103 2.45 12.91 -4.50
CA HIS A 103 2.94 11.69 -5.13
C HIS A 103 3.79 11.94 -6.38
N ASP A 104 3.27 12.70 -7.35
CA ASP A 104 3.97 12.95 -8.61
C ASP A 104 5.24 13.80 -8.42
N ALA A 105 5.21 14.77 -7.51
CA ALA A 105 6.37 15.58 -7.17
C ALA A 105 7.49 14.73 -6.53
N GLN A 106 7.13 13.82 -5.64
CA GLN A 106 8.07 12.90 -5.00
C GLN A 106 8.71 11.93 -6.01
N LEU A 107 7.93 11.43 -6.98
CA LEU A 107 8.46 10.60 -8.06
C LEU A 107 9.39 11.37 -9.00
N LEU A 108 9.09 12.63 -9.31
CA LEU A 108 9.96 13.51 -10.08
C LEU A 108 11.29 13.76 -9.36
N ASP A 109 11.25 14.04 -8.06
CA ASP A 109 12.46 14.21 -7.24
C ASP A 109 13.32 12.93 -7.26
N LEU A 110 12.71 11.75 -7.13
CA LEU A 110 13.40 10.46 -7.22
C LEU A 110 14.02 10.23 -8.61
N LYS A 111 13.27 10.54 -9.68
CA LYS A 111 13.75 10.40 -11.06
C LYS A 111 14.91 11.35 -11.38
N ALA A 112 14.85 12.58 -10.88
CA ALA A 112 15.95 13.55 -11.02
C ALA A 112 17.22 13.05 -10.32
N LYS A 113 17.07 12.40 -9.17
CA LYS A 113 18.16 11.90 -8.35
C LYS A 113 18.73 10.57 -8.86
N PHE A 114 17.87 9.68 -9.33
CA PHE A 114 18.20 8.36 -9.87
C PHE A 114 17.64 8.18 -11.29
N PRO A 115 18.26 8.76 -12.33
CA PRO A 115 17.70 8.78 -13.68
C PRO A 115 17.46 7.39 -14.28
N ALA A 116 18.29 6.40 -13.90
CA ALA A 116 18.19 5.02 -14.37
C ALA A 116 17.14 4.18 -13.62
N GLY A 117 16.52 4.72 -12.55
CA GLY A 117 15.51 4.02 -11.78
C GLY A 117 14.23 3.74 -12.58
N THR A 118 13.48 2.74 -12.17
CA THR A 118 12.20 2.34 -12.77
C THR A 118 11.04 2.61 -11.80
N ILE A 119 9.88 2.94 -12.36
CA ILE A 119 8.65 3.17 -11.58
C ILE A 119 7.64 2.11 -11.97
N SER A 120 7.00 1.51 -10.97
CA SER A 120 5.92 0.55 -11.13
C SER A 120 4.72 1.01 -10.32
N ASP A 121 3.59 1.26 -10.99
CA ASP A 121 2.35 1.68 -10.36
C ASP A 121 1.54 0.48 -9.91
N ILE A 122 1.12 0.49 -8.65
CA ILE A 122 0.25 -0.53 -8.07
C ILE A 122 -1.12 0.06 -7.83
N ARG A 123 -2.13 -0.58 -8.42
CA ARG A 123 -3.51 -0.11 -8.42
C ARG A 123 -4.44 -1.10 -7.73
N SER A 124 -5.52 -0.57 -7.15
CA SER A 124 -6.60 -1.37 -6.58
C SER A 124 -7.25 -2.25 -7.66
N ASN A 125 -7.43 -3.52 -7.35
CA ASN A 125 -8.14 -4.46 -8.21
C ASN A 125 -9.66 -4.22 -8.23
N ILE A 126 -10.17 -3.37 -7.32
CA ILE A 126 -11.61 -3.14 -7.16
C ILE A 126 -12.07 -1.94 -7.97
N ASN A 127 -11.34 -0.82 -7.88
CA ASN A 127 -11.75 0.44 -8.51
C ASN A 127 -10.69 1.02 -9.46
N GLY A 128 -9.54 0.36 -9.64
CA GLY A 128 -8.44 0.82 -10.50
C GLY A 128 -7.68 2.03 -9.96
N LYS A 129 -8.01 2.54 -8.76
CA LYS A 129 -7.33 3.68 -8.14
C LYS A 129 -5.88 3.36 -7.87
N LEU A 130 -4.98 4.31 -8.10
CA LEU A 130 -3.58 4.19 -7.71
C LEU A 130 -3.49 4.08 -6.19
N LEU A 131 -2.80 3.06 -5.69
CA LEU A 131 -2.54 2.85 -4.27
C LEU A 131 -1.17 3.39 -3.88
N PHE A 132 -0.15 3.06 -4.66
CA PHE A 132 1.21 3.56 -4.50
C PHE A 132 2.03 3.30 -5.76
N SER A 133 3.17 3.97 -5.87
CA SER A 133 4.20 3.65 -6.85
C SER A 133 5.46 3.13 -6.17
N ALA A 134 6.05 2.09 -6.73
CA ALA A 134 7.34 1.54 -6.32
C ALA A 134 8.43 2.08 -7.26
N PHE A 135 9.39 2.82 -6.70
CA PHE A 135 10.56 3.31 -7.40
C PHE A 135 11.77 2.43 -7.06
N GLU A 136 12.37 1.79 -8.05
CA GLU A 136 13.55 0.95 -7.89
C GLU A 136 14.76 1.60 -8.57
N SER A 137 15.85 1.85 -7.80
CA SER A 137 17.13 2.28 -8.39
C SER A 137 17.83 1.09 -9.01
N LYS A 138 18.57 1.35 -10.05
CA LYS A 138 19.48 0.36 -10.67
C LYS A 138 20.85 0.49 -10.09
#